data_a131c311e9472afa908670568e546624
#
_entry.id   a131c311e9472afa908670568e546624
#
_cell.length_a   1.000
_cell.length_b   1.000
_cell.length_c   1.000
_cell.angle_alpha   90.00
_cell.angle_beta   90.00
_cell.angle_gamma   90.00
#
_symmetry.space_group_name_H-M   'P 1'
#
loop_
_entity.id
_entity.type
_entity.pdbx_description
1 polymer ?
#
loop_
_entity_poly.entity_id
_entity_poly.type
_entity_poly.pdbx_seq_one_letter_code
_entity_poly.pdbx_strand_id
1 'polypeptide(L)'
;DGWLEFRRVLFRSHIYLHLITDGRDCGSADSLKYLKILREKMKKVQHCEIASIGGRFYAMDRESNYDRIEIAKKAMLETDNEILPEDVENYLRAQHAIGNTDEYVKPVHVKTKHKFELSANDYLFFFNFREDRLREIVKVLAQTPAKLATMADVATAKTKVLYPKTKVNNTLSEYLSKLGLKQVKISETTKYAHVTYFLNGGNEQPFKGEDRIHIPTIKTDKFNKTPLMQAGKITEETNEAIKDGYDAIIVNFSNPDMIGHTGDYNAVVTSLEYLDGCLKSIVENAKAHGYFVIITADHGNSEQMRYPNGEPHYAHTLNKVMFAVVDNVPHKLKPQGGLKDVAPTFLQLLGVEPNKDFEGSSLLK
;
A
#
# COMPACT_ATOMS: atom_id res chain seq x y z
N ASP A 1 -19.39 -16.56 11.82
CA ASP A 1 -20.87 -16.45 11.88
C ASP A 1 -21.45 -15.12 11.42
N GLY A 2 -20.66 -14.15 11.00
CA GLY A 2 -21.12 -12.89 10.40
C GLY A 2 -21.92 -13.01 9.09
N TRP A 3 -22.06 -14.21 8.56
CA TRP A 3 -22.84 -14.50 7.35
C TRP A 3 -24.36 -14.55 7.57
N LEU A 4 -24.85 -14.64 8.79
CA LEU A 4 -26.27 -14.83 9.10
C LEU A 4 -27.07 -13.51 9.09
N GLU A 5 -26.47 -12.38 9.41
CA GLU A 5 -27.15 -11.08 9.32
C GLU A 5 -27.29 -10.55 7.89
N PHE A 6 -26.36 -10.88 6.99
CA PHE A 6 -26.50 -10.60 5.56
C PHE A 6 -27.73 -11.27 4.92
N ARG A 7 -28.19 -12.40 5.44
CA ARG A 7 -29.37 -13.10 4.90
C ARG A 7 -30.67 -12.30 4.98
N ARG A 8 -30.87 -11.44 5.98
CA ARG A 8 -32.12 -10.67 6.13
C ARG A 8 -32.25 -9.49 5.18
N VAL A 9 -31.15 -8.91 4.75
CA VAL A 9 -31.14 -7.81 3.76
C VAL A 9 -31.30 -8.34 2.33
N LEU A 10 -30.90 -9.59 2.07
CA LEU A 10 -30.82 -10.21 0.74
C LEU A 10 -32.16 -10.60 0.11
N PHE A 11 -33.27 -10.64 0.85
CA PHE A 11 -34.54 -11.10 0.30
C PHE A 11 -35.27 -10.09 -0.60
N ARG A 12 -34.78 -8.83 -0.72
CA ARG A 12 -35.44 -7.78 -1.52
C ARG A 12 -34.46 -6.94 -2.35
N SER A 13 -33.17 -7.21 -2.32
CA SER A 13 -32.15 -6.37 -2.97
C SER A 13 -31.38 -7.19 -4.00
N HIS A 14 -31.06 -6.57 -5.14
CA HIS A 14 -30.10 -7.12 -6.08
C HIS A 14 -28.68 -6.74 -5.64
N ILE A 15 -27.74 -7.67 -5.78
CA ILE A 15 -26.34 -7.47 -5.44
C ILE A 15 -25.55 -7.50 -6.73
N TYR A 16 -24.89 -6.39 -7.03
CA TYR A 16 -24.01 -6.25 -8.18
C TYR A 16 -22.56 -6.22 -7.69
N LEU A 17 -21.76 -7.18 -8.16
CA LEU A 17 -20.36 -7.30 -7.80
C LEU A 17 -19.48 -6.60 -8.85
N HIS A 18 -18.74 -5.59 -8.44
CA HIS A 18 -17.71 -4.95 -9.22
C HIS A 18 -16.36 -5.53 -8.80
N LEU A 19 -15.79 -6.40 -9.65
CA LEU A 19 -14.59 -7.16 -9.31
C LEU A 19 -13.34 -6.37 -9.66
N ILE A 20 -12.40 -6.32 -8.72
CA ILE A 20 -11.08 -5.74 -8.94
C ILE A 20 -10.06 -6.86 -8.82
N THR A 21 -9.37 -7.17 -9.92
CA THR A 21 -8.30 -8.16 -9.95
C THR A 21 -6.99 -7.56 -9.43
N ASP A 22 -6.20 -8.37 -8.71
CA ASP A 22 -5.00 -7.89 -8.02
C ASP A 22 -3.74 -8.04 -8.88
N GLY A 23 -3.16 -9.22 -8.99
CA GLY A 23 -1.95 -9.50 -9.79
C GLY A 23 -0.65 -8.86 -9.26
N ARG A 24 -0.68 -8.24 -8.07
CA ARG A 24 0.49 -7.63 -7.42
C ARG A 24 0.84 -8.32 -6.10
N ASP A 25 -0.16 -8.50 -5.22
CA ASP A 25 0.01 -9.17 -3.92
C ASP A 25 -0.39 -10.67 -4.01
N CYS A 26 -0.68 -11.16 -5.23
CA CYS A 26 -0.95 -12.55 -5.59
C CYS A 26 -0.40 -12.86 -6.99
N GLY A 27 -0.53 -14.11 -7.44
CA GLY A 27 -0.07 -14.51 -8.78
C GLY A 27 -0.69 -13.68 -9.90
N SER A 28 0.08 -13.44 -10.93
CA SER A 28 -0.27 -12.52 -12.03
C SER A 28 -1.51 -12.92 -12.86
N ALA A 29 -2.01 -14.16 -12.69
CA ALA A 29 -3.19 -14.71 -13.37
C ALA A 29 -4.11 -15.48 -12.40
N ASP A 30 -4.03 -15.23 -11.09
CA ASP A 30 -4.81 -15.91 -10.05
C ASP A 30 -6.31 -15.57 -10.09
N SER A 31 -6.69 -14.50 -10.80
CA SER A 31 -8.10 -14.11 -10.97
C SER A 31 -8.99 -15.23 -11.49
N LEU A 32 -8.48 -16.06 -12.39
CA LEU A 32 -9.22 -17.22 -12.93
C LEU A 32 -9.59 -18.23 -11.83
N LYS A 33 -8.66 -18.49 -10.92
CA LYS A 33 -8.89 -19.36 -9.75
C LYS A 33 -9.91 -18.76 -8.80
N TYR A 34 -9.79 -17.48 -8.49
CA TYR A 34 -10.70 -16.79 -7.59
C TYR A 34 -12.09 -16.59 -8.20
N LEU A 35 -12.19 -16.33 -9.50
CA LEU A 35 -13.48 -16.25 -10.21
C LEU A 35 -14.26 -17.58 -10.10
N LYS A 36 -13.57 -18.71 -10.24
CA LYS A 36 -14.20 -20.03 -10.07
C LYS A 36 -14.76 -20.21 -8.65
N ILE A 37 -13.96 -19.87 -7.63
CA ILE A 37 -14.39 -19.93 -6.22
C ILE A 37 -15.59 -19.00 -5.99
N LEU A 38 -15.53 -17.77 -6.50
CA LEU A 38 -16.62 -16.80 -6.38
C LEU A 38 -17.91 -17.32 -6.99
N ARG A 39 -17.86 -17.84 -8.22
CA ARG A 39 -19.04 -18.40 -8.92
C ARG A 39 -19.70 -19.53 -8.10
N GLU A 40 -18.92 -20.42 -7.49
CA GLU A 40 -19.45 -21.45 -6.62
C GLU A 40 -20.15 -20.90 -5.37
N LYS A 41 -19.60 -19.81 -4.79
CA LYS A 41 -20.26 -19.12 -3.68
C LYS A 41 -21.54 -18.41 -4.10
N MET A 42 -21.54 -17.75 -5.26
CA MET A 42 -22.70 -17.04 -5.81
C MET A 42 -23.89 -17.97 -6.05
N LYS A 43 -23.69 -19.24 -6.39
CA LYS A 43 -24.78 -20.23 -6.53
C LYS A 43 -25.65 -20.35 -5.28
N LYS A 44 -25.13 -19.99 -4.12
CA LYS A 44 -25.81 -20.04 -2.81
C LYS A 44 -26.51 -18.73 -2.45
N VAL A 45 -26.36 -17.69 -3.27
CA VAL A 45 -26.88 -16.34 -3.01
C VAL A 45 -27.85 -15.98 -4.14
N GLN A 46 -29.10 -15.70 -3.77
CA GLN A 46 -30.09 -15.24 -4.76
C GLN A 46 -29.79 -13.79 -5.15
N HIS A 47 -30.13 -13.41 -6.39
CA HIS A 47 -30.02 -12.04 -6.90
C HIS A 47 -28.61 -11.43 -6.79
N CYS A 48 -27.55 -12.23 -7.00
CA CYS A 48 -26.16 -11.78 -7.00
C CYS A 48 -25.56 -11.98 -8.40
N GLU A 49 -25.08 -10.91 -9.00
CA GLU A 49 -24.55 -10.88 -10.36
C GLU A 49 -23.22 -10.14 -10.40
N ILE A 50 -22.29 -10.56 -11.28
CA ILE A 50 -21.10 -9.78 -11.59
C ILE A 50 -21.51 -8.67 -12.55
N ALA A 51 -21.22 -7.41 -12.22
CA ALA A 51 -21.58 -6.24 -13.02
C ALA A 51 -20.38 -5.58 -13.70
N SER A 52 -19.17 -5.76 -13.19
CA SER A 52 -17.95 -5.32 -13.87
C SER A 52 -16.74 -6.10 -13.38
N ILE A 53 -15.67 -6.10 -14.20
CA ILE A 53 -14.37 -6.63 -13.82
C ILE A 53 -13.26 -5.77 -14.41
N GLY A 54 -12.17 -5.55 -13.65
CA GLY A 54 -11.00 -4.80 -14.10
C GLY A 54 -9.85 -4.86 -13.11
N GLY A 55 -8.65 -4.51 -13.57
CA GLY A 55 -7.44 -4.57 -12.76
C GLY A 55 -7.32 -3.42 -11.75
N ARG A 56 -6.59 -3.68 -10.67
CA ARG A 56 -6.31 -2.68 -9.62
C ARG A 56 -5.54 -1.46 -10.13
N PHE A 57 -4.82 -1.57 -11.23
CA PHE A 57 -4.14 -0.46 -11.89
C PHE A 57 -5.09 0.69 -12.21
N TYR A 58 -6.34 0.37 -12.55
CA TYR A 58 -7.38 1.35 -12.87
C TYR A 58 -8.18 1.77 -11.62
N ALA A 59 -8.75 0.81 -10.90
CA ALA A 59 -9.70 1.10 -9.82
C ALA A 59 -9.04 1.45 -8.47
N MET A 60 -7.74 1.17 -8.30
CA MET A 60 -7.02 1.35 -7.04
C MET A 60 -5.79 2.26 -7.22
N ASP A 61 -5.87 3.23 -8.14
CA ASP A 61 -4.84 4.26 -8.28
C ASP A 61 -4.78 5.15 -7.02
N ARG A 62 -3.57 5.56 -6.62
CA ARG A 62 -3.31 6.44 -5.47
C ARG A 62 -2.44 7.64 -5.81
N GLU A 63 -2.15 7.80 -7.10
CA GLU A 63 -1.26 8.84 -7.62
C GLU A 63 -2.04 9.92 -8.37
N SER A 64 -3.37 9.94 -8.18
CA SER A 64 -4.30 10.89 -8.82
C SER A 64 -4.30 10.82 -10.35
N ASN A 65 -4.09 9.61 -10.92
CA ASN A 65 -4.27 9.39 -12.35
C ASN A 65 -5.76 9.21 -12.67
N TYR A 66 -6.49 10.33 -12.70
CA TYR A 66 -7.95 10.33 -12.87
C TYR A 66 -8.44 9.72 -14.19
N ASP A 67 -7.63 9.73 -15.23
CA ASP A 67 -7.87 9.03 -16.50
C ASP A 67 -8.08 7.52 -16.28
N ARG A 68 -7.26 6.89 -15.45
CA ARG A 68 -7.39 5.47 -15.07
C ARG A 68 -8.66 5.22 -14.26
N ILE A 69 -8.89 6.05 -13.25
CA ILE A 69 -10.07 5.96 -12.38
C ILE A 69 -11.37 6.12 -13.18
N GLU A 70 -11.39 7.02 -14.16
CA GLU A 70 -12.56 7.26 -14.98
C GLU A 70 -12.88 6.04 -15.88
N ILE A 71 -11.86 5.33 -16.39
CA ILE A 71 -12.07 4.06 -17.12
C ILE A 71 -12.71 3.01 -16.19
N ALA A 72 -12.24 2.89 -14.94
CA ALA A 72 -12.83 1.97 -13.99
C ALA A 72 -14.29 2.35 -13.63
N LYS A 73 -14.55 3.64 -13.37
CA LYS A 73 -15.89 4.17 -13.10
C LYS A 73 -16.85 3.89 -14.24
N LYS A 74 -16.45 4.15 -15.50
CA LYS A 74 -17.26 3.86 -16.67
C LYS A 74 -17.65 2.39 -16.74
N ALA A 75 -16.70 1.49 -16.56
CA ALA A 75 -16.99 0.06 -16.55
C ALA A 75 -17.94 -0.35 -15.39
N MET A 76 -17.93 0.38 -14.28
CA MET A 76 -18.85 0.11 -13.16
C MET A 76 -20.26 0.65 -13.41
N LEU A 77 -20.41 1.77 -14.11
CA LEU A 77 -21.67 2.52 -14.17
C LEU A 77 -22.30 2.57 -15.57
N GLU A 78 -21.53 2.40 -16.63
CA GLU A 78 -21.97 2.56 -18.02
C GLU A 78 -22.00 1.21 -18.74
N THR A 79 -22.98 1.03 -19.64
CA THR A 79 -23.20 -0.23 -20.37
C THR A 79 -22.70 -0.20 -21.82
N ASP A 80 -21.99 0.84 -22.22
CA ASP A 80 -21.58 1.05 -23.63
C ASP A 80 -20.55 0.03 -24.14
N ASN A 81 -19.81 -0.61 -23.23
CA ASN A 81 -18.84 -1.64 -23.56
C ASN A 81 -19.04 -2.83 -22.60
N GLU A 82 -19.91 -3.75 -22.98
CA GLU A 82 -20.29 -4.87 -22.12
C GLU A 82 -19.91 -6.23 -22.70
N ILE A 83 -19.62 -7.17 -21.83
CA ILE A 83 -19.47 -8.59 -22.13
C ILE A 83 -20.57 -9.40 -21.46
N LEU A 84 -20.83 -10.62 -21.95
CA LEU A 84 -21.79 -11.51 -21.31
C LEU A 84 -21.21 -12.13 -20.02
N PRO A 85 -22.04 -12.48 -19.02
CA PRO A 85 -21.58 -13.09 -17.78
C PRO A 85 -20.78 -14.38 -17.98
N GLU A 86 -21.12 -15.19 -18.98
CA GLU A 86 -20.42 -16.41 -19.37
C GLU A 86 -19.03 -16.13 -19.96
N ASP A 87 -18.83 -14.97 -20.57
CA ASP A 87 -17.59 -14.58 -21.24
C ASP A 87 -16.53 -13.99 -20.32
N VAL A 88 -16.83 -13.74 -19.04
CA VAL A 88 -15.87 -13.13 -18.09
C VAL A 88 -14.56 -13.93 -18.01
N GLU A 89 -14.62 -15.27 -18.00
CA GLU A 89 -13.42 -16.10 -17.98
C GLU A 89 -12.62 -16.00 -19.28
N ASN A 90 -13.31 -16.03 -20.43
CA ASN A 90 -12.68 -15.87 -21.75
C ASN A 90 -12.04 -14.48 -21.89
N TYR A 91 -12.70 -13.45 -21.35
CA TYR A 91 -12.17 -12.10 -21.34
C TYR A 91 -10.85 -12.02 -20.56
N LEU A 92 -10.78 -12.60 -19.34
CA LEU A 92 -9.56 -12.64 -18.55
C LEU A 92 -8.44 -13.38 -19.30
N ARG A 93 -8.74 -14.54 -19.89
CA ARG A 93 -7.77 -15.30 -20.69
C ARG A 93 -7.26 -14.50 -21.90
N ALA A 94 -8.13 -13.77 -22.57
CA ALA A 94 -7.74 -12.91 -23.69
C ALA A 94 -6.83 -11.74 -23.22
N GLN A 95 -7.12 -11.13 -22.06
CA GLN A 95 -6.26 -10.10 -21.49
C GLN A 95 -4.87 -10.67 -21.15
N HIS A 96 -4.79 -11.84 -20.52
CA HIS A 96 -3.53 -12.50 -20.23
C HIS A 96 -2.74 -12.86 -21.49
N ALA A 97 -3.42 -13.33 -22.55
CA ALA A 97 -2.79 -13.69 -23.82
C ALA A 97 -2.11 -12.50 -24.53
N ILE A 98 -2.60 -11.28 -24.34
CA ILE A 98 -1.97 -10.06 -24.86
C ILE A 98 -0.98 -9.42 -23.90
N GLY A 99 -0.63 -10.12 -22.80
CA GLY A 99 0.38 -9.69 -21.81
C GLY A 99 -0.14 -8.80 -20.67
N ASN A 100 -1.46 -8.57 -20.57
CA ASN A 100 -2.04 -7.91 -19.41
C ASN A 100 -2.17 -8.92 -18.26
N THR A 101 -1.41 -8.74 -17.20
CA THR A 101 -1.62 -9.50 -15.95
C THR A 101 -2.90 -9.06 -15.26
N ASP A 102 -3.30 -9.75 -14.20
CA ASP A 102 -4.47 -9.38 -13.39
C ASP A 102 -4.45 -7.91 -12.94
N GLU A 103 -3.27 -7.35 -12.65
CA GLU A 103 -3.12 -5.94 -12.28
C GLU A 103 -3.61 -4.98 -13.38
N TYR A 104 -3.39 -5.36 -14.66
CA TYR A 104 -3.61 -4.51 -15.83
C TYR A 104 -4.83 -4.90 -16.66
N VAL A 105 -5.66 -5.82 -16.19
CA VAL A 105 -6.92 -6.17 -16.89
C VAL A 105 -7.73 -4.91 -17.16
N LYS A 106 -8.01 -4.64 -18.44
CA LYS A 106 -8.79 -3.45 -18.81
C LYS A 106 -10.21 -3.56 -18.25
N PRO A 107 -10.72 -2.53 -17.56
CA PRO A 107 -12.07 -2.57 -16.99
C PRO A 107 -13.15 -2.74 -18.07
N VAL A 108 -14.12 -3.60 -17.80
CA VAL A 108 -15.26 -3.86 -18.68
C VAL A 108 -16.54 -4.06 -17.88
N HIS A 109 -17.65 -3.57 -18.39
CA HIS A 109 -18.98 -3.85 -17.85
C HIS A 109 -19.39 -5.30 -18.19
N VAL A 110 -20.10 -5.95 -17.26
CA VAL A 110 -20.68 -7.28 -17.48
C VAL A 110 -22.18 -7.14 -17.49
N LYS A 111 -22.83 -7.61 -18.55
CA LYS A 111 -24.27 -7.53 -18.73
C LYS A 111 -25.02 -8.19 -17.58
N THR A 112 -25.92 -7.46 -16.96
CA THR A 112 -26.77 -7.94 -15.87
C THR A 112 -28.17 -8.24 -16.36
N LYS A 113 -28.91 -9.11 -15.67
CA LYS A 113 -30.31 -9.46 -16.04
C LYS A 113 -31.25 -8.26 -15.93
N HIS A 114 -30.98 -7.37 -15.00
CA HIS A 114 -31.75 -6.16 -14.79
C HIS A 114 -30.90 -4.95 -15.16
N LYS A 115 -31.55 -3.93 -15.71
CA LYS A 115 -30.86 -2.67 -16.03
C LYS A 115 -30.25 -2.09 -14.75
N PHE A 116 -28.97 -1.79 -14.83
CA PHE A 116 -28.21 -1.21 -13.73
C PHE A 116 -28.34 0.32 -13.80
N GLU A 117 -29.11 0.89 -12.88
CA GLU A 117 -29.21 2.35 -12.69
C GLU A 117 -29.09 2.66 -11.21
N LEU A 118 -28.09 3.46 -10.85
CA LEU A 118 -27.90 3.88 -9.46
C LEU A 118 -28.91 4.96 -9.06
N SER A 119 -29.53 4.78 -7.91
CA SER A 119 -30.48 5.70 -7.30
C SER A 119 -30.07 6.10 -5.87
N ALA A 120 -30.74 7.08 -5.29
CA ALA A 120 -30.51 7.49 -3.90
C ALA A 120 -30.91 6.42 -2.86
N ASN A 121 -31.59 5.34 -3.29
CA ASN A 121 -31.94 4.22 -2.42
C ASN A 121 -30.88 3.11 -2.42
N ASP A 122 -29.93 3.16 -3.34
CA ASP A 122 -28.88 2.16 -3.48
C ASP A 122 -27.67 2.46 -2.60
N TYR A 123 -26.89 1.43 -2.33
CA TYR A 123 -25.64 1.50 -1.59
C TYR A 123 -24.50 1.01 -2.46
N LEU A 124 -23.45 1.81 -2.58
CA LEU A 124 -22.14 1.39 -3.04
C LEU A 124 -21.32 0.99 -1.82
N PHE A 125 -21.05 -0.29 -1.68
CA PHE A 125 -20.29 -0.82 -0.57
C PHE A 125 -18.88 -1.25 -1.04
N PHE A 126 -17.85 -0.58 -0.48
CA PHE A 126 -16.45 -0.90 -0.74
C PHE A 126 -15.96 -1.92 0.28
N PHE A 127 -15.80 -3.16 -0.14
CA PHE A 127 -15.30 -4.24 0.69
C PHE A 127 -13.79 -4.20 0.90
N ASN A 128 -13.08 -3.39 0.13
CA ASN A 128 -11.66 -3.13 0.28
C ASN A 128 -11.39 -2.39 1.60
N PHE A 129 -10.32 -2.78 2.30
CA PHE A 129 -9.95 -2.19 3.59
C PHE A 129 -8.69 -1.32 3.54
N ARG A 130 -7.99 -1.28 2.38
CA ARG A 130 -6.80 -0.45 2.20
C ARG A 130 -7.18 0.96 1.76
N GLU A 131 -7.05 1.91 2.67
CA GLU A 131 -7.52 3.30 2.52
C GLU A 131 -6.87 4.08 1.40
N ASP A 132 -5.52 4.05 1.33
CA ASP A 132 -4.74 4.78 0.33
C ASP A 132 -5.12 4.41 -1.11
N ARG A 133 -5.62 3.18 -1.31
CA ARG A 133 -6.04 2.65 -2.61
C ARG A 133 -7.52 2.92 -2.94
N LEU A 134 -8.31 3.37 -1.97
CA LEU A 134 -9.73 3.63 -2.17
C LEU A 134 -10.06 5.11 -2.35
N ARG A 135 -9.20 6.01 -1.91
CA ARG A 135 -9.49 7.46 -1.87
C ARG A 135 -10.02 8.01 -3.20
N GLU A 136 -9.33 7.71 -4.29
CA GLU A 136 -9.66 8.31 -5.58
C GLU A 136 -10.94 7.73 -6.18
N ILE A 137 -11.12 6.40 -6.18
CA ILE A 137 -12.34 5.79 -6.73
C ILE A 137 -13.58 6.14 -5.90
N VAL A 138 -13.46 6.18 -4.57
CA VAL A 138 -14.56 6.59 -3.68
C VAL A 138 -14.91 8.05 -3.90
N LYS A 139 -13.93 8.95 -4.04
CA LYS A 139 -14.15 10.38 -4.33
C LYS A 139 -14.93 10.59 -5.62
N VAL A 140 -14.61 9.84 -6.66
CA VAL A 140 -15.29 9.93 -7.96
C VAL A 140 -16.70 9.33 -7.88
N LEU A 141 -16.88 8.18 -7.23
CA LEU A 141 -18.18 7.54 -7.07
C LEU A 141 -19.09 8.26 -6.06
N ALA A 142 -18.54 9.09 -5.18
CA ALA A 142 -19.33 9.96 -4.29
C ALA A 142 -20.16 11.03 -5.03
N GLN A 143 -19.89 11.24 -6.31
CA GLN A 143 -20.69 12.12 -7.19
C GLN A 143 -21.98 11.46 -7.68
N THR A 144 -22.14 10.14 -7.49
CA THR A 144 -23.37 9.42 -7.82
C THR A 144 -24.46 9.66 -6.78
N PRO A 145 -25.75 9.43 -7.11
CA PRO A 145 -26.85 9.59 -6.13
C PRO A 145 -26.83 8.54 -5.01
N ALA A 146 -26.11 7.41 -5.18
CA ALA A 146 -26.11 6.30 -4.24
C ALA A 146 -25.44 6.66 -2.91
N LYS A 147 -25.82 5.96 -1.85
CA LYS A 147 -25.17 6.06 -0.54
C LYS A 147 -23.89 5.23 -0.55
N LEU A 148 -22.82 5.74 0.04
CA LEU A 148 -21.55 5.05 0.10
C LEU A 148 -21.28 4.49 1.49
N ALA A 149 -20.76 3.26 1.53
CA ALA A 149 -20.26 2.64 2.73
C ALA A 149 -18.87 2.02 2.45
N THR A 150 -17.94 2.21 3.37
CA THR A 150 -16.55 1.74 3.27
C THR A 150 -16.17 0.92 4.48
N MET A 151 -15.31 -0.08 4.31
CA MET A 151 -14.74 -0.82 5.44
C MET A 151 -13.86 0.10 6.29
N ALA A 152 -12.97 0.85 5.66
CA ALA A 152 -12.02 1.75 6.31
C ALA A 152 -12.37 3.22 6.04
N ASP A 153 -11.84 4.12 6.86
CA ASP A 153 -12.01 5.55 6.67
C ASP A 153 -11.15 6.07 5.52
N VAL A 154 -11.80 6.50 4.45
CA VAL A 154 -11.14 7.05 3.25
C VAL A 154 -11.15 8.58 3.21
N ALA A 155 -11.54 9.23 4.30
CA ALA A 155 -11.58 10.69 4.47
C ALA A 155 -12.41 11.44 3.41
N THR A 156 -13.42 10.79 2.80
CA THR A 156 -14.34 11.43 1.87
C THR A 156 -15.66 11.78 2.55
N ALA A 157 -16.20 12.90 2.21
CA ALA A 157 -17.21 13.65 2.97
C ALA A 157 -18.61 13.00 3.09
N LYS A 158 -18.89 11.79 2.64
CA LYS A 158 -20.26 11.19 2.67
C LYS A 158 -20.27 9.67 2.78
N THR A 159 -19.22 9.03 3.29
CA THR A 159 -19.19 7.58 3.44
C THR A 159 -19.60 7.15 4.85
N LYS A 160 -20.40 6.09 4.95
CA LYS A 160 -20.58 5.37 6.21
C LYS A 160 -19.39 4.45 6.43
N VAL A 161 -18.52 4.78 7.36
CA VAL A 161 -17.38 3.94 7.72
C VAL A 161 -17.82 2.86 8.68
N LEU A 162 -17.54 1.59 8.37
CA LEU A 162 -17.92 0.44 9.21
C LEU A 162 -16.89 0.18 10.32
N TYR A 163 -15.61 0.35 10.00
CA TYR A 163 -14.50 0.21 10.95
C TYR A 163 -13.73 1.53 11.01
N PRO A 164 -14.22 2.51 11.78
CA PRO A 164 -13.52 3.78 11.94
C PRO A 164 -12.17 3.54 12.61
N LYS A 165 -11.21 4.40 12.27
CA LYS A 165 -9.88 4.33 12.87
C LYS A 165 -9.95 4.60 14.36
N THR A 166 -9.20 3.79 15.10
CA THR A 166 -8.79 4.17 16.43
C THR A 166 -7.68 5.20 16.31
N LYS A 167 -7.86 6.37 16.91
CA LYS A 167 -6.81 7.40 16.95
C LYS A 167 -5.63 6.86 17.75
N VAL A 168 -4.48 6.75 17.11
CA VAL A 168 -3.23 6.39 17.76
C VAL A 168 -2.55 7.69 18.23
N ASN A 169 -2.44 7.85 19.54
CA ASN A 169 -1.75 8.98 20.16
C ASN A 169 -0.32 8.59 20.54
N ASN A 170 0.51 9.59 20.82
CA ASN A 170 1.90 9.41 21.25
C ASN A 170 2.73 8.55 20.29
N THR A 171 2.50 8.71 18.99
CA THR A 171 3.40 8.14 17.98
C THR A 171 4.80 8.69 18.14
N LEU A 172 5.81 8.03 17.56
CA LEU A 172 7.20 8.51 17.61
C LEU A 172 7.30 9.99 17.21
N SER A 173 6.68 10.36 16.09
CA SER A 173 6.72 11.73 15.58
C SER A 173 6.05 12.74 16.50
N GLU A 174 4.92 12.37 17.11
CA GLU A 174 4.26 13.22 18.11
C GLU A 174 5.11 13.37 19.36
N TYR A 175 5.79 12.29 19.77
CA TYR A 175 6.65 12.30 20.95
C TYR A 175 7.90 13.16 20.74
N LEU A 176 8.58 13.02 19.59
CA LEU A 176 9.70 13.90 19.22
C LEU A 176 9.28 15.37 19.18
N SER A 177 8.10 15.67 18.64
CA SER A 177 7.55 17.03 18.62
C SER A 177 7.31 17.58 20.02
N LYS A 178 6.80 16.77 20.96
CA LYS A 178 6.60 17.15 22.37
C LYS A 178 7.92 17.46 23.09
N LEU A 179 8.99 16.80 22.69
CA LEU A 179 10.36 17.04 23.19
C LEU A 179 11.02 18.27 22.54
N GLY A 180 10.38 18.88 21.54
CA GLY A 180 10.93 20.01 20.80
C GLY A 180 12.01 19.65 19.79
N LEU A 181 12.14 18.36 19.45
CA LEU A 181 13.12 17.85 18.51
C LEU A 181 12.66 18.08 17.06
N LYS A 182 13.60 18.45 16.19
CA LYS A 182 13.37 18.62 14.75
C LYS A 182 13.48 17.29 14.05
N GLN A 183 12.48 16.99 13.23
CA GLN A 183 12.45 15.76 12.45
C GLN A 183 12.13 16.00 10.99
N VAL A 184 12.68 15.20 10.10
CA VAL A 184 12.35 15.21 8.68
C VAL A 184 12.02 13.81 8.17
N LYS A 185 11.06 13.73 7.26
CA LYS A 185 10.59 12.49 6.62
C LYS A 185 10.80 12.58 5.12
N ILE A 186 11.54 11.61 4.57
CA ILE A 186 11.97 11.64 3.18
C ILE A 186 11.54 10.35 2.50
N SER A 187 10.79 10.44 1.42
CA SER A 187 10.44 9.30 0.57
C SER A 187 9.90 9.76 -0.78
N GLU A 188 9.92 8.84 -1.73
CA GLU A 188 9.19 9.04 -2.99
C GLU A 188 7.70 8.71 -2.87
N THR A 189 6.88 9.17 -3.83
CA THR A 189 5.41 9.11 -3.80
C THR A 189 4.86 7.75 -3.38
N THR A 190 5.42 6.64 -3.89
CA THR A 190 4.91 5.28 -3.65
C THR A 190 4.93 4.88 -2.18
N LYS A 191 5.86 5.42 -1.38
CA LYS A 191 6.02 5.12 0.05
C LYS A 191 5.96 6.36 0.95
N TYR A 192 5.58 7.51 0.42
CA TYR A 192 5.48 8.75 1.19
C TYR A 192 4.49 8.65 2.35
N ALA A 193 3.33 8.06 2.12
CA ALA A 193 2.34 7.84 3.17
C ALA A 193 2.85 6.94 4.31
N HIS A 194 3.81 6.04 4.03
CA HIS A 194 4.36 5.14 5.04
C HIS A 194 5.21 5.88 6.08
N VAL A 195 6.00 6.85 5.65
CA VAL A 195 6.82 7.66 6.56
C VAL A 195 6.08 8.88 7.14
N THR A 196 4.92 9.25 6.58
CA THR A 196 4.11 10.40 7.04
C THR A 196 2.85 9.93 7.73
N TYR A 197 1.78 9.72 6.98
CA TYR A 197 0.44 9.42 7.47
C TYR A 197 0.38 8.18 8.38
N PHE A 198 0.93 7.03 7.94
CA PHE A 198 0.89 5.81 8.74
C PHE A 198 1.78 5.89 9.98
N LEU A 199 2.99 6.42 9.84
CA LEU A 199 3.90 6.61 10.97
C LEU A 199 3.35 7.61 12.00
N ASN A 200 2.51 8.55 11.56
CA ASN A 200 1.82 9.53 12.41
C ASN A 200 0.48 9.00 12.96
N GLY A 201 0.23 7.69 12.90
CA GLY A 201 -0.99 7.08 13.44
C GLY A 201 -2.27 7.50 12.72
N GLY A 202 -2.16 7.82 11.42
CA GLY A 202 -3.26 8.28 10.59
C GLY A 202 -3.52 9.79 10.62
N ASN A 203 -2.56 10.58 11.13
CA ASN A 203 -2.65 12.02 11.09
C ASN A 203 -2.01 12.58 9.81
N GLU A 204 -2.81 13.29 9.00
CA GLU A 204 -2.34 13.93 7.76
C GLU A 204 -1.45 15.16 8.04
N GLN A 205 -1.75 15.89 9.10
CA GLN A 205 -1.01 17.10 9.42
C GLN A 205 0.34 16.77 10.04
N PRO A 206 1.43 17.45 9.63
CA PRO A 206 2.72 17.31 10.29
C PRO A 206 2.64 17.81 11.75
N PHE A 207 3.40 17.19 12.62
CA PHE A 207 3.57 17.69 13.98
C PHE A 207 4.52 18.89 13.98
N LYS A 208 4.50 19.69 15.05
CA LYS A 208 5.43 20.82 15.19
C LYS A 208 6.89 20.32 15.15
N GLY A 209 7.70 20.92 14.30
CA GLY A 209 9.09 20.50 14.08
C GLY A 209 9.24 19.29 13.15
N GLU A 210 8.16 18.87 12.47
CA GLU A 210 8.18 17.83 11.45
C GLU A 210 8.17 18.45 10.05
N ASP A 211 9.27 18.29 9.33
CA ASP A 211 9.38 18.60 7.91
C ASP A 211 9.18 17.35 7.04
N ARG A 212 8.77 17.55 5.80
CA ARG A 212 8.46 16.48 4.87
C ARG A 212 9.03 16.77 3.49
N ILE A 213 9.88 15.88 3.00
CA ILE A 213 10.46 15.96 1.66
C ILE A 213 9.82 14.87 0.80
N HIS A 214 8.95 15.29 -0.11
CA HIS A 214 8.27 14.42 -1.06
C HIS A 214 8.99 14.43 -2.39
N ILE A 215 9.44 13.27 -2.84
CA ILE A 215 10.11 13.09 -4.13
C ILE A 215 9.13 12.41 -5.09
N PRO A 216 8.76 13.03 -6.22
CA PRO A 216 7.89 12.41 -7.21
C PRO A 216 8.49 11.11 -7.74
N THR A 217 7.75 10.00 -7.65
CA THR A 217 8.15 8.73 -8.26
C THR A 217 8.20 8.86 -9.78
N ILE A 218 9.17 8.21 -10.42
CA ILE A 218 9.29 8.19 -11.89
C ILE A 218 8.03 7.56 -12.49
N LYS A 219 7.39 8.26 -13.42
CA LYS A 219 6.24 7.72 -14.16
C LYS A 219 6.70 6.58 -15.05
N THR A 220 6.24 5.37 -14.75
CA THR A 220 6.54 4.17 -15.52
C THR A 220 5.33 3.25 -15.57
N ASP A 221 5.20 2.49 -16.63
CA ASP A 221 4.23 1.41 -16.77
C ASP A 221 4.69 0.14 -16.01
N LYS A 222 6.01 -0.06 -15.89
CA LYS A 222 6.62 -1.23 -15.24
C LYS A 222 7.89 -0.84 -14.49
N PHE A 223 7.91 -1.02 -13.19
CA PHE A 223 9.02 -0.63 -12.32
C PHE A 223 10.34 -1.35 -12.61
N ASN A 224 10.32 -2.59 -13.14
CA ASN A 224 11.54 -3.29 -13.51
C ASN A 224 12.34 -2.60 -14.63
N LYS A 225 11.72 -1.68 -15.41
CA LYS A 225 12.43 -0.87 -16.40
C LYS A 225 13.20 0.32 -15.77
N THR A 226 12.87 0.67 -14.54
CA THR A 226 13.49 1.78 -13.80
C THR A 226 13.90 1.34 -12.39
N PRO A 227 14.79 0.31 -12.26
CA PRO A 227 15.07 -0.34 -10.96
C PRO A 227 15.74 0.58 -9.94
N LEU A 228 16.38 1.65 -10.37
CA LEU A 228 17.01 2.63 -9.48
C LEU A 228 15.98 3.57 -8.83
N MET A 229 14.79 3.69 -9.43
CA MET A 229 13.72 4.58 -8.97
C MET A 229 14.29 5.96 -8.57
N GLN A 230 13.92 6.48 -7.40
CA GLN A 230 14.40 7.77 -6.90
C GLN A 230 15.44 7.63 -5.77
N ALA A 231 16.09 6.47 -5.62
CA ALA A 231 17.02 6.25 -4.52
C ALA A 231 18.18 7.25 -4.49
N GLY A 232 18.70 7.67 -5.65
CA GLY A 232 19.73 8.71 -5.72
C GLY A 232 19.26 10.04 -5.14
N LYS A 233 18.06 10.49 -5.51
CA LYS A 233 17.50 11.75 -5.00
C LYS A 233 17.17 11.68 -3.51
N ILE A 234 16.63 10.56 -3.05
CA ILE A 234 16.41 10.32 -1.62
C ILE A 234 17.73 10.41 -0.84
N THR A 235 18.81 9.85 -1.41
CA THR A 235 20.16 9.90 -0.80
C THR A 235 20.68 11.33 -0.70
N GLU A 236 20.53 12.13 -1.75
CA GLU A 236 20.88 13.55 -1.76
C GLU A 236 20.17 14.32 -0.65
N GLU A 237 18.84 14.25 -0.60
CA GLU A 237 18.02 14.95 0.40
C GLU A 237 18.32 14.47 1.83
N THR A 238 18.61 13.18 1.98
CA THR A 238 19.01 12.63 3.30
C THR A 238 20.36 13.20 3.74
N ASN A 239 21.32 13.28 2.83
CA ASN A 239 22.63 13.84 3.13
C ASN A 239 22.58 15.34 3.43
N GLU A 240 21.71 16.10 2.78
CA GLU A 240 21.48 17.50 3.12
C GLU A 240 20.80 17.64 4.50
N ALA A 241 19.78 16.82 4.80
CA ALA A 241 19.12 16.83 6.09
C ALA A 241 20.09 16.53 7.27
N ILE A 242 21.09 15.66 7.05
CA ILE A 242 22.16 15.42 8.03
C ILE A 242 22.96 16.70 8.28
N LYS A 243 23.35 17.44 7.24
CA LYS A 243 24.09 18.69 7.34
C LYS A 243 23.26 19.81 7.99
N ASP A 244 21.94 19.82 7.72
CA ASP A 244 21.00 20.79 8.29
C ASP A 244 20.72 20.55 9.79
N GLY A 245 21.22 19.44 10.36
CA GLY A 245 21.20 19.18 11.79
C GLY A 245 19.82 18.81 12.34
N TYR A 246 19.03 18.04 11.61
CA TYR A 246 17.81 17.45 12.14
C TYR A 246 18.12 16.43 13.24
N ASP A 247 17.35 16.43 14.33
CA ASP A 247 17.53 15.47 15.44
C ASP A 247 17.09 14.05 15.05
N ALA A 248 16.14 13.93 14.13
CA ALA A 248 15.63 12.66 13.61
C ALA A 248 15.36 12.74 12.10
N ILE A 249 15.94 11.82 11.33
CA ILE A 249 15.77 11.71 9.88
C ILE A 249 15.17 10.34 9.57
N ILE A 250 13.96 10.31 9.05
CA ILE A 250 13.22 9.08 8.76
C ILE A 250 13.08 8.94 7.24
N VAL A 251 13.67 7.88 6.71
CA VAL A 251 13.79 7.68 5.26
C VAL A 251 13.18 6.35 4.87
N ASN A 252 12.47 6.31 3.74
CA ASN A 252 12.06 5.07 3.11
C ASN A 252 12.56 5.00 1.67
N PHE A 253 13.28 3.92 1.37
CA PHE A 253 13.64 3.50 0.02
C PHE A 253 12.65 2.46 -0.48
N SER A 254 11.84 2.82 -1.46
CA SER A 254 10.79 1.95 -1.97
C SER A 254 11.27 0.85 -2.92
N ASN A 255 12.51 0.92 -3.34
CA ASN A 255 13.09 0.03 -4.35
C ASN A 255 12.92 -1.48 -4.05
N PRO A 256 13.33 -2.01 -2.87
CA PRO A 256 13.27 -3.45 -2.63
C PRO A 256 11.85 -3.99 -2.76
N ASP A 257 10.86 -3.25 -2.26
CA ASP A 257 9.47 -3.65 -2.32
C ASP A 257 8.90 -3.50 -3.74
N MET A 258 9.02 -2.33 -4.35
CA MET A 258 8.40 -2.03 -5.63
C MET A 258 8.99 -2.86 -6.78
N ILE A 259 10.30 -3.09 -6.77
CA ILE A 259 10.96 -3.92 -7.77
C ILE A 259 10.71 -5.41 -7.47
N GLY A 260 10.68 -5.80 -6.19
CA GLY A 260 10.34 -7.16 -5.74
C GLY A 260 8.99 -7.63 -6.28
N HIS A 261 7.99 -6.77 -6.25
CA HIS A 261 6.66 -7.06 -6.80
C HIS A 261 6.64 -7.32 -8.32
N THR A 262 7.70 -6.98 -9.05
CA THR A 262 7.77 -7.27 -10.49
C THR A 262 8.14 -8.73 -10.80
N GLY A 263 8.67 -9.46 -9.82
CA GLY A 263 9.19 -10.82 -10.00
C GLY A 263 10.47 -10.90 -10.86
N ASP A 264 11.02 -9.75 -11.25
CA ASP A 264 12.23 -9.68 -12.08
C ASP A 264 13.49 -9.69 -11.19
N TYR A 265 14.11 -10.88 -11.11
CA TYR A 265 15.30 -11.10 -10.28
C TYR A 265 16.46 -10.15 -10.64
N ASN A 266 16.74 -9.94 -11.94
CA ASN A 266 17.86 -9.10 -12.35
C ASN A 266 17.63 -7.62 -12.03
N ALA A 267 16.40 -7.17 -12.18
CA ALA A 267 16.02 -5.80 -11.79
C ALA A 267 16.17 -5.60 -10.27
N VAL A 268 15.80 -6.61 -9.46
CA VAL A 268 15.99 -6.57 -8.00
C VAL A 268 17.49 -6.49 -7.65
N VAL A 269 18.34 -7.32 -8.24
CA VAL A 269 19.80 -7.31 -8.00
C VAL A 269 20.36 -5.92 -8.34
N THR A 270 20.09 -5.40 -9.54
CA THR A 270 20.52 -4.05 -9.95
C THR A 270 20.07 -2.96 -8.97
N SER A 271 18.84 -3.08 -8.51
CA SER A 271 18.25 -2.12 -7.53
C SER A 271 18.97 -2.17 -6.19
N LEU A 272 19.24 -3.37 -5.66
CA LEU A 272 19.90 -3.55 -4.37
C LEU A 272 21.38 -3.15 -4.40
N GLU A 273 22.12 -3.45 -5.47
CA GLU A 273 23.50 -3.00 -5.64
C GLU A 273 23.60 -1.45 -5.66
N TYR A 274 22.67 -0.80 -6.34
CA TYR A 274 22.62 0.67 -6.32
C TYR A 274 22.26 1.22 -4.95
N LEU A 275 21.28 0.61 -4.27
CA LEU A 275 20.86 1.00 -2.93
C LEU A 275 21.97 0.82 -1.89
N ASP A 276 22.80 -0.22 -2.02
CA ASP A 276 23.96 -0.41 -1.15
C ASP A 276 24.93 0.79 -1.24
N GLY A 277 25.19 1.28 -2.46
CA GLY A 277 25.97 2.50 -2.67
C GLY A 277 25.34 3.75 -2.04
N CYS A 278 24.01 3.87 -2.12
CA CYS A 278 23.24 4.95 -1.49
C CYS A 278 23.36 4.89 0.04
N LEU A 279 23.16 3.71 0.63
CA LEU A 279 23.28 3.50 2.09
C LEU A 279 24.70 3.76 2.57
N LYS A 280 25.73 3.33 1.82
CA LYS A 280 27.14 3.63 2.15
C LYS A 280 27.36 5.14 2.27
N SER A 281 26.92 5.91 1.28
CA SER A 281 27.05 7.38 1.28
C SER A 281 26.36 8.01 2.49
N ILE A 282 25.14 7.58 2.83
CA ILE A 282 24.40 8.10 3.99
C ILE A 282 25.13 7.75 5.29
N VAL A 283 25.54 6.48 5.45
CA VAL A 283 26.22 6.02 6.67
C VAL A 283 27.54 6.75 6.89
N GLU A 284 28.35 6.95 5.86
CA GLU A 284 29.61 7.67 5.94
C GLU A 284 29.38 9.14 6.36
N ASN A 285 28.40 9.81 5.75
CA ASN A 285 28.04 11.19 6.09
C ASN A 285 27.44 11.31 7.51
N ALA A 286 26.55 10.39 7.90
CA ALA A 286 25.94 10.33 9.22
C ALA A 286 27.02 10.19 10.32
N LYS A 287 27.96 9.27 10.14
CA LYS A 287 29.08 9.07 11.09
C LYS A 287 29.97 10.30 11.21
N ALA A 288 30.25 10.98 10.08
CA ALA A 288 31.06 12.21 10.07
C ALA A 288 30.39 13.36 10.85
N HIS A 289 29.04 13.36 10.94
CA HIS A 289 28.26 14.35 11.67
C HIS A 289 27.77 13.89 13.05
N GLY A 290 28.24 12.74 13.54
CA GLY A 290 27.90 12.24 14.88
C GLY A 290 26.53 11.59 15.01
N TYR A 291 25.91 11.19 13.90
CA TYR A 291 24.65 10.44 13.90
C TYR A 291 24.90 8.94 14.05
N PHE A 292 23.99 8.26 14.74
CA PHE A 292 23.79 6.82 14.55
C PHE A 292 22.79 6.55 13.42
N VAL A 293 22.84 5.38 12.81
CA VAL A 293 21.90 4.95 11.75
C VAL A 293 21.28 3.62 12.13
N ILE A 294 19.95 3.54 12.05
CA ILE A 294 19.21 2.29 12.14
C ILE A 294 18.77 1.90 10.73
N ILE A 295 19.06 0.67 10.31
CA ILE A 295 18.66 0.11 9.03
C ILE A 295 17.76 -1.09 9.31
N THR A 296 16.53 -1.04 8.77
CA THR A 296 15.56 -2.13 8.92
C THR A 296 14.56 -2.12 7.75
N ALA A 297 13.60 -3.03 7.76
CA ALA A 297 12.47 -3.05 6.84
C ALA A 297 11.17 -3.32 7.61
N ASP A 298 10.04 -2.94 7.01
CA ASP A 298 8.69 -3.16 7.57
C ASP A 298 8.20 -4.59 7.31
N HIS A 299 8.65 -5.24 6.24
CA HIS A 299 8.37 -6.63 5.87
C HIS A 299 9.43 -7.16 4.90
N GLY A 300 9.41 -8.46 4.62
CA GLY A 300 10.19 -9.09 3.57
C GLY A 300 9.49 -9.03 2.21
N ASN A 301 10.26 -9.05 1.14
CA ASN A 301 9.83 -9.14 -0.25
C ASN A 301 10.97 -9.66 -1.14
N SER A 302 11.97 -8.82 -1.41
CA SER A 302 13.07 -9.09 -2.37
C SER A 302 14.01 -10.23 -1.98
N GLU A 303 14.04 -10.66 -0.73
CA GLU A 303 14.85 -11.76 -0.26
C GLU A 303 14.34 -13.12 -0.76
N GLN A 304 13.09 -13.15 -1.25
CA GLN A 304 12.48 -14.36 -1.81
C GLN A 304 11.83 -14.06 -3.16
N MET A 305 12.58 -14.18 -4.23
CA MET A 305 12.12 -13.88 -5.59
C MET A 305 11.49 -15.08 -6.30
N ARG A 306 11.54 -16.28 -5.73
CA ARG A 306 10.96 -17.50 -6.30
C ARG A 306 10.30 -18.36 -5.25
N TYR A 307 9.24 -19.04 -5.66
CA TYR A 307 8.65 -20.14 -4.92
C TYR A 307 9.53 -21.41 -5.02
N PRO A 308 9.35 -22.41 -4.14
CA PRO A 308 10.10 -23.68 -4.22
C PRO A 308 9.94 -24.43 -5.55
N ASN A 309 8.84 -24.20 -6.26
CA ASN A 309 8.58 -24.77 -7.58
C ASN A 309 9.27 -23.99 -8.73
N GLY A 310 10.06 -22.95 -8.41
CA GLY A 310 10.79 -22.14 -9.38
C GLY A 310 10.00 -20.98 -9.99
N GLU A 311 8.70 -20.88 -9.73
CA GLU A 311 7.88 -19.75 -10.20
C GLU A 311 8.26 -18.43 -9.50
N PRO A 312 8.13 -17.28 -10.18
CA PRO A 312 8.39 -15.97 -9.58
C PRO A 312 7.51 -15.73 -8.37
N HIS A 313 8.09 -15.15 -7.32
CA HIS A 313 7.39 -14.69 -6.13
C HIS A 313 7.16 -13.18 -6.22
N TYR A 314 5.93 -12.75 -6.04
CA TYR A 314 5.53 -11.34 -6.19
C TYR A 314 5.04 -10.70 -4.88
N ALA A 315 4.75 -11.50 -3.86
CA ALA A 315 4.11 -11.04 -2.64
C ALA A 315 5.13 -10.68 -1.54
N HIS A 316 4.66 -10.01 -0.49
CA HIS A 316 5.42 -9.88 0.74
C HIS A 316 5.65 -11.25 1.39
N THR A 317 6.73 -11.39 2.13
CA THR A 317 7.04 -12.60 2.88
C THR A 317 6.85 -12.38 4.39
N LEU A 318 6.76 -13.47 5.12
CA LEU A 318 6.81 -13.48 6.59
C LEU A 318 8.23 -13.72 7.12
N ASN A 319 9.23 -13.66 6.25
CA ASN A 319 10.62 -13.79 6.65
C ASN A 319 11.04 -12.66 7.59
N LYS A 320 11.95 -12.95 8.49
CA LYS A 320 12.52 -11.93 9.36
C LYS A 320 13.37 -10.97 8.54
N VAL A 321 13.20 -9.69 8.80
CA VAL A 321 14.00 -8.63 8.20
C VAL A 321 15.22 -8.33 9.07
N MET A 322 16.25 -7.75 8.46
CA MET A 322 17.42 -7.30 9.19
C MET A 322 17.10 -6.12 10.11
N PHE A 323 17.82 -6.01 11.21
CA PHE A 323 17.88 -4.83 12.04
C PHE A 323 19.33 -4.55 12.39
N ALA A 324 19.87 -3.43 11.93
CA ALA A 324 21.25 -3.05 12.15
C ALA A 324 21.33 -1.64 12.77
N VAL A 325 22.26 -1.48 13.71
CA VAL A 325 22.64 -0.19 14.27
C VAL A 325 24.08 0.09 13.87
N VAL A 326 24.28 1.21 13.20
CA VAL A 326 25.63 1.70 12.82
C VAL A 326 25.89 2.98 13.62
N ASP A 327 26.93 2.97 14.42
CA ASP A 327 27.32 4.07 15.28
C ASP A 327 28.85 4.11 15.42
N ASN A 328 29.37 5.16 15.97
CA ASN A 328 30.80 5.28 16.36
C ASN A 328 31.13 4.45 17.61
N VAL A 329 30.11 4.03 18.35
CA VAL A 329 30.23 3.17 19.54
C VAL A 329 29.60 1.80 19.22
N PRO A 330 30.27 0.67 19.53
CA PRO A 330 29.69 -0.64 19.29
C PRO A 330 28.53 -0.95 20.24
N HIS A 331 27.42 -1.40 19.72
CA HIS A 331 26.23 -1.80 20.47
C HIS A 331 26.02 -3.32 20.44
N LYS A 332 25.57 -3.89 21.57
CA LYS A 332 25.08 -5.27 21.62
C LYS A 332 23.59 -5.28 21.48
N LEU A 333 23.09 -6.04 20.50
CA LEU A 333 21.66 -6.14 20.24
C LEU A 333 21.08 -7.46 20.78
N LYS A 334 19.80 -7.46 21.11
CA LYS A 334 18.99 -8.67 21.31
C LYS A 334 18.91 -9.45 19.99
N PRO A 335 18.83 -10.79 20.02
CA PRO A 335 18.91 -11.62 18.82
C PRO A 335 17.68 -11.48 17.90
N GLN A 336 16.59 -10.96 18.42
CA GLN A 336 15.35 -10.71 17.68
C GLN A 336 14.45 -9.70 18.39
N GLY A 337 13.56 -9.07 17.61
CA GLY A 337 12.53 -8.16 18.08
C GLY A 337 11.41 -8.01 17.06
N GLY A 338 10.58 -7.01 17.24
CA GLY A 338 9.51 -6.66 16.31
C GLY A 338 9.53 -5.17 15.93
N LEU A 339 8.68 -4.76 15.00
CA LEU A 339 8.60 -3.36 14.58
C LEU A 339 8.29 -2.41 15.74
N LYS A 340 7.54 -2.87 16.76
CA LYS A 340 7.27 -2.09 17.98
C LYS A 340 8.49 -1.72 18.79
N ASP A 341 9.60 -2.45 18.61
CA ASP A 341 10.85 -2.26 19.36
C ASP A 341 11.78 -1.23 18.71
N VAL A 342 11.50 -0.83 17.44
CA VAL A 342 12.34 0.11 16.69
C VAL A 342 12.32 1.49 17.33
N ALA A 343 11.15 2.05 17.64
CA ALA A 343 11.02 3.38 18.23
C ALA A 343 11.66 3.45 19.63
N PRO A 344 11.44 2.51 20.58
CA PRO A 344 12.17 2.49 21.84
C PRO A 344 13.68 2.36 21.68
N THR A 345 14.16 1.60 20.69
CA THR A 345 15.61 1.48 20.43
C THR A 345 16.19 2.80 19.91
N PHE A 346 15.49 3.46 18.99
CA PHE A 346 15.87 4.78 18.48
C PHE A 346 15.96 5.81 19.62
N LEU A 347 14.94 5.87 20.48
CA LEU A 347 14.90 6.81 21.60
C LEU A 347 16.02 6.56 22.61
N GLN A 348 16.31 5.30 22.92
CA GLN A 348 17.43 4.97 23.82
C GLN A 348 18.78 5.39 23.22
N LEU A 349 19.00 5.18 21.91
CA LEU A 349 20.22 5.65 21.23
C LEU A 349 20.33 7.19 21.25
N LEU A 350 19.19 7.87 21.13
CA LEU A 350 19.12 9.33 21.23
C LEU A 350 19.30 9.87 22.67
N GLY A 351 19.36 8.99 23.67
CA GLY A 351 19.43 9.36 25.08
C GLY A 351 18.12 9.86 25.67
N VAL A 352 17.00 9.48 25.05
CA VAL A 352 15.65 9.87 25.46
C VAL A 352 14.89 8.66 26.01
N GLU A 353 14.27 8.81 27.18
CA GLU A 353 13.41 7.76 27.74
C GLU A 353 12.17 7.55 26.88
N PRO A 354 11.83 6.30 26.51
CA PRO A 354 10.61 6.00 25.78
C PRO A 354 9.37 6.37 26.61
N ASN A 355 8.34 6.89 25.92
CA ASN A 355 7.04 7.12 26.55
C ASN A 355 6.42 5.78 26.97
N LYS A 356 5.73 5.76 28.13
CA LYS A 356 5.04 4.58 28.69
C LYS A 356 3.99 3.96 27.75
N ASP A 357 3.51 4.71 26.76
CA ASP A 357 2.53 4.23 25.78
C ASP A 357 3.17 3.38 24.66
N PHE A 358 4.50 3.32 24.58
CA PHE A 358 5.18 2.41 23.67
C PHE A 358 5.13 0.98 24.23
N GLU A 359 4.52 0.06 23.50
CA GLU A 359 4.39 -1.36 23.89
C GLU A 359 5.69 -2.14 23.70
N GLY A 360 6.60 -1.63 22.89
CA GLY A 360 7.88 -2.26 22.60
C GLY A 360 8.95 -1.98 23.67
N SER A 361 10.06 -2.66 23.55
CA SER A 361 11.26 -2.44 24.36
C SER A 361 12.50 -2.30 23.48
N SER A 362 13.46 -1.50 23.92
CA SER A 362 14.72 -1.35 23.18
C SER A 362 15.38 -2.71 22.90
N LEU A 363 15.97 -2.82 21.71
CA LEU A 363 16.79 -3.97 21.28
C LEU A 363 18.24 -3.89 21.76
N LEU A 364 18.66 -2.79 22.36
CA LEU A 364 19.96 -2.69 23.01
C LEU A 364 20.01 -3.58 24.27
N LYS A 365 21.21 -4.16 24.54
CA LYS A 365 21.48 -4.97 25.74
C LYS A 365 22.19 -4.15 26.76
#